data_a249aed8733e381e8a2882568bdb0ff4
#
_entry.id   a249aed8733e381e8a2882568bdb0ff4
#
_cell.length_a   1.000
_cell.length_b   1.000
_cell.length_c   1.000
_cell.angle_alpha   90.00
_cell.angle_beta   90.00
_cell.angle_gamma   90.00
#
_symmetry.space_group_name_H-M   'P 1'
#
loop_
_entity.id
_entity.type
_entity.pdbx_description
1 polymer ?
#
loop_
_entity_poly.entity_id
_entity_poly.type
_entity_poly.pdbx_seq_one_letter_code
_entity_poly.pdbx_strand_id
1 'polypeptide(L)'
;MTASFQILILGYGEMGHAMEHLLKDHYQLAIWEKFPIDGFSSAVIEESAPHADIVLFCIPVNPHQEVVQQIALLLKKTCLCVSIAKGLDETGKTAAQIFSENLAEHQPFALLYGPMISEEIRAGRYAFGQLGCRDLAAFHTMKTCFHHTKLYIDHTFDIPGISWSVILKNVYAMAFGMADELKLGDNMRGYLAVAALQELNQIVHAMNGQSDSPYHLAGLGDLITTATSESSHHHELGRRLAREETQNICGEGPHTLKMIKQHQLINTQNYPLLQLIDTIVQNPHNIRLKFDEYLEGTYKNSKFQTTRSASKKW
;
A
#
# COMPACT_ATOMS: atom_id res chain seq x y z
N MET A 1 -1.66 31.88 14.00
CA MET A 1 -0.81 31.81 12.80
C MET A 1 -0.79 30.36 12.35
N THR A 2 -1.38 30.04 11.21
CA THR A 2 -1.27 28.73 10.60
C THR A 2 0.19 28.51 10.23
N ALA A 3 0.78 27.41 10.64
CA ALA A 3 2.15 27.05 10.26
C ALA A 3 2.22 27.00 8.73
N SER A 4 3.06 27.82 8.12
CA SER A 4 3.28 27.82 6.67
C SER A 4 4.36 26.80 6.38
N PHE A 5 3.99 25.56 6.03
CA PHE A 5 4.94 24.54 5.60
C PHE A 5 5.41 24.78 4.16
N GLN A 6 6.69 24.51 3.91
CA GLN A 6 7.21 24.31 2.56
C GLN A 6 7.23 22.80 2.27
N ILE A 7 6.50 22.39 1.24
CA ILE A 7 6.27 20.98 0.94
C ILE A 7 6.91 20.64 -0.41
N LEU A 8 7.76 19.63 -0.42
CA LEU A 8 8.32 19.05 -1.64
C LEU A 8 7.56 17.78 -1.98
N ILE A 9 6.92 17.73 -3.14
CA ILE A 9 6.27 16.55 -3.68
C ILE A 9 7.22 15.90 -4.69
N LEU A 10 7.57 14.64 -4.46
CA LEU A 10 8.40 13.84 -5.34
C LEU A 10 7.51 12.90 -6.15
N GLY A 11 7.46 13.10 -7.47
CA GLY A 11 6.60 12.40 -8.40
C GLY A 11 5.29 13.13 -8.68
N TYR A 12 5.00 13.33 -9.97
CA TYR A 12 3.80 14.05 -10.44
C TYR A 12 2.87 13.14 -11.25
N GLY A 13 2.79 11.85 -10.83
CA GLY A 13 1.77 10.90 -11.26
C GLY A 13 0.43 11.14 -10.54
N GLU A 14 -0.46 10.16 -10.56
CA GLU A 14 -1.81 10.24 -9.99
C GLU A 14 -1.83 10.75 -8.54
N MET A 15 -0.99 10.18 -7.67
CA MET A 15 -0.95 10.61 -6.27
C MET A 15 -0.25 11.96 -6.08
N GLY A 16 0.72 12.32 -6.92
CA GLY A 16 1.31 13.66 -6.91
C GLY A 16 0.27 14.74 -7.20
N HIS A 17 -0.54 14.53 -8.23
CA HIS A 17 -1.67 15.41 -8.55
C HIS A 17 -2.72 15.47 -7.42
N ALA A 18 -2.99 14.35 -6.75
CA ALA A 18 -3.92 14.33 -5.62
C ALA A 18 -3.38 15.13 -4.42
N MET A 19 -2.09 14.99 -4.08
CA MET A 19 -1.46 15.75 -3.00
C MET A 19 -1.36 17.25 -3.34
N GLU A 20 -1.01 17.61 -4.57
CA GLU A 20 -1.06 18.99 -5.03
C GLU A 20 -2.48 19.56 -4.87
N HIS A 21 -3.51 18.85 -5.33
CA HIS A 21 -4.90 19.29 -5.23
C HIS A 21 -5.31 19.58 -3.77
N LEU A 22 -4.87 18.76 -2.82
CA LEU A 22 -5.18 18.94 -1.41
C LEU A 22 -4.46 20.13 -0.77
N LEU A 23 -3.25 20.47 -1.24
CA LEU A 23 -2.32 21.28 -0.46
C LEU A 23 -2.00 22.67 -1.09
N LYS A 24 -2.18 22.82 -2.40
CA LYS A 24 -1.75 24.04 -3.13
C LYS A 24 -2.37 25.36 -2.67
N ASP A 25 -3.59 25.30 -2.14
CA ASP A 25 -4.29 26.52 -1.70
C ASP A 25 -3.89 26.94 -0.27
N HIS A 26 -3.09 26.10 0.42
CA HIS A 26 -2.73 26.31 1.82
C HIS A 26 -1.23 26.43 2.06
N TYR A 27 -0.39 25.87 1.17
CA TYR A 27 1.05 25.75 1.37
C TYR A 27 1.85 26.08 0.11
N GLN A 28 3.14 26.43 0.31
CA GLN A 28 4.08 26.55 -0.80
C GLN A 28 4.54 25.16 -1.22
N LEU A 29 4.30 24.82 -2.49
CA LEU A 29 4.64 23.52 -3.05
C LEU A 29 5.80 23.66 -4.03
N ALA A 30 6.80 22.77 -3.91
CA ALA A 30 7.73 22.43 -4.95
C ALA A 30 7.41 21.03 -5.43
N ILE A 31 7.31 20.81 -6.74
CA ILE A 31 6.95 19.48 -7.29
C ILE A 31 8.08 19.07 -8.22
N TRP A 32 8.71 17.95 -7.90
CA TRP A 32 9.75 17.36 -8.71
C TRP A 32 9.21 16.14 -9.45
N GLU A 33 9.54 16.05 -10.73
CA GLU A 33 9.27 14.88 -11.57
C GLU A 33 10.52 14.53 -12.39
N LYS A 34 10.88 13.24 -12.37
CA LYS A 34 12.09 12.75 -13.04
C LYS A 34 11.96 12.81 -14.56
N PHE A 35 10.77 12.56 -15.08
CA PHE A 35 10.51 12.50 -16.52
C PHE A 35 9.81 13.76 -16.98
N PRO A 36 10.22 14.33 -18.14
CA PRO A 36 9.57 15.52 -18.69
C PRO A 36 8.06 15.29 -18.91
N ILE A 37 7.26 16.26 -18.49
CA ILE A 37 5.81 16.32 -18.75
C ILE A 37 5.54 17.58 -19.54
N ASP A 38 4.85 17.49 -20.66
CA ASP A 38 4.52 18.61 -21.51
C ASP A 38 3.72 19.68 -20.73
N GLY A 39 4.20 20.91 -20.77
CA GLY A 39 3.57 22.04 -20.10
C GLY A 39 3.79 22.12 -18.58
N PHE A 40 4.58 21.21 -18.00
CA PHE A 40 4.93 21.22 -16.59
C PHE A 40 6.41 21.54 -16.37
N SER A 41 6.69 22.47 -15.43
CA SER A 41 8.06 22.81 -15.01
C SER A 41 8.38 22.12 -13.70
N SER A 42 9.17 21.05 -13.76
CA SER A 42 9.64 20.35 -12.57
C SER A 42 10.59 21.22 -11.74
N ALA A 43 10.42 21.20 -10.42
CA ALA A 43 11.37 21.81 -9.50
C ALA A 43 12.75 21.13 -9.57
N VAL A 44 13.81 21.85 -9.24
CA VAL A 44 15.13 21.26 -9.05
C VAL A 44 15.19 20.70 -7.63
N ILE A 45 15.42 19.38 -7.52
CA ILE A 45 15.31 18.66 -6.25
C ILE A 45 16.36 19.15 -5.25
N GLU A 46 17.59 19.41 -5.69
CA GLU A 46 18.71 19.88 -4.87
C GLU A 46 18.50 21.30 -4.31
N GLU A 47 17.72 22.13 -5.04
CA GLU A 47 17.37 23.49 -4.61
C GLU A 47 16.18 23.47 -3.65
N SER A 48 15.24 22.53 -3.83
CA SER A 48 13.99 22.49 -3.08
C SER A 48 14.14 21.73 -1.75
N ALA A 49 14.91 20.65 -1.71
CA ALA A 49 15.06 19.79 -0.53
C ALA A 49 15.59 20.54 0.72
N PRO A 50 16.57 21.47 0.63
CA PRO A 50 17.06 22.22 1.81
C PRO A 50 15.99 23.10 2.49
N HIS A 51 14.95 23.46 1.76
CA HIS A 51 13.90 24.35 2.25
C HIS A 51 12.66 23.61 2.74
N ALA A 52 12.50 22.33 2.38
CA ALA A 52 11.33 21.53 2.71
C ALA A 52 11.19 21.29 4.22
N ASP A 53 9.97 21.46 4.71
CA ASP A 53 9.54 21.03 6.05
C ASP A 53 8.91 19.64 5.99
N ILE A 54 8.29 19.31 4.84
CA ILE A 54 7.71 17.99 4.54
C ILE A 54 8.13 17.61 3.12
N VAL A 55 8.55 16.34 2.95
CA VAL A 55 8.78 15.71 1.64
C VAL A 55 7.80 14.58 1.47
N LEU A 56 6.93 14.66 0.45
CA LEU A 56 5.95 13.63 0.10
C LEU A 56 6.48 12.78 -1.06
N PHE A 57 6.77 11.51 -0.79
CA PHE A 57 7.20 10.55 -1.82
C PHE A 57 5.96 9.95 -2.49
N CYS A 58 5.58 10.54 -3.63
CA CYS A 58 4.47 10.11 -4.48
C CYS A 58 4.96 9.28 -5.69
N ILE A 59 6.13 8.68 -5.58
CA ILE A 59 6.77 7.80 -6.55
C ILE A 59 6.61 6.33 -6.13
N PRO A 60 6.72 5.35 -7.04
CA PRO A 60 6.80 3.93 -6.70
C PRO A 60 7.96 3.62 -5.74
N VAL A 61 7.95 2.45 -5.07
CA VAL A 61 9.00 2.11 -4.08
C VAL A 61 10.38 1.95 -4.71
N ASN A 62 10.48 1.43 -5.93
CA ASN A 62 11.76 1.16 -6.59
C ASN A 62 12.75 2.34 -6.61
N PRO A 63 12.36 3.56 -7.00
CA PRO A 63 13.29 4.69 -7.00
C PRO A 63 13.51 5.32 -5.61
N HIS A 64 12.88 4.86 -4.53
CA HIS A 64 13.00 5.48 -3.21
C HIS A 64 14.45 5.55 -2.74
N GLN A 65 15.20 4.45 -2.84
CA GLN A 65 16.58 4.43 -2.36
C GLN A 65 17.45 5.47 -3.08
N GLU A 66 17.38 5.51 -4.43
CA GLU A 66 18.13 6.49 -5.24
C GLU A 66 17.77 7.93 -4.83
N VAL A 67 16.48 8.23 -4.76
CA VAL A 67 15.98 9.58 -4.45
C VAL A 67 16.30 9.99 -3.01
N VAL A 68 16.13 9.07 -2.04
CA VAL A 68 16.49 9.35 -0.64
C VAL A 68 17.99 9.65 -0.52
N GLN A 69 18.86 8.86 -1.15
CA GLN A 69 20.31 9.09 -1.13
C GLN A 69 20.70 10.42 -1.74
N GLN A 70 20.00 10.87 -2.78
CA GLN A 70 20.23 12.16 -3.41
C GLN A 70 19.91 13.34 -2.47
N ILE A 71 18.84 13.24 -1.65
CA ILE A 71 18.37 14.37 -0.85
C ILE A 71 18.71 14.30 0.64
N ALA A 72 19.05 13.12 1.19
CA ALA A 72 19.18 12.91 2.64
C ALA A 72 20.11 13.91 3.33
N LEU A 73 21.24 14.24 2.71
CA LEU A 73 22.21 15.19 3.25
C LEU A 73 21.79 16.66 3.09
N LEU A 74 20.78 16.94 2.27
CA LEU A 74 20.27 18.27 1.99
C LEU A 74 19.12 18.65 2.93
N LEU A 75 18.44 17.66 3.51
CA LEU A 75 17.24 17.88 4.31
C LEU A 75 17.55 18.57 5.64
N LYS A 76 16.65 19.45 6.08
CA LYS A 76 16.65 19.92 7.47
C LYS A 76 16.47 18.74 8.41
N LYS A 77 17.11 18.73 9.56
CA LYS A 77 16.97 17.67 10.59
C LYS A 77 15.51 17.48 11.05
N THR A 78 14.70 18.51 10.94
CA THR A 78 13.28 18.50 11.30
C THR A 78 12.35 18.16 10.13
N CYS A 79 12.88 18.02 8.91
CA CYS A 79 12.08 17.74 7.73
C CYS A 79 11.45 16.34 7.84
N LEU A 80 10.13 16.26 7.70
CA LEU A 80 9.39 15.01 7.76
C LEU A 80 9.30 14.37 6.36
N CYS A 81 9.88 13.17 6.21
CA CYS A 81 9.75 12.37 4.98
C CYS A 81 8.52 11.46 5.07
N VAL A 82 7.59 11.57 4.14
CA VAL A 82 6.36 10.76 4.11
C VAL A 82 6.27 9.99 2.81
N SER A 83 6.17 8.67 2.87
CA SER A 83 5.92 7.84 1.69
C SER A 83 4.46 7.39 1.65
N ILE A 84 3.88 7.46 0.45
CA ILE A 84 2.58 6.86 0.11
C ILE A 84 2.72 5.65 -0.82
N ALA A 85 3.95 5.27 -1.14
CA ALA A 85 4.24 4.17 -2.06
C ALA A 85 3.93 2.81 -1.43
N LYS A 86 3.21 2.00 -2.17
CA LYS A 86 2.75 0.65 -1.77
C LYS A 86 3.54 -0.38 -2.56
N GLY A 87 4.25 -1.28 -1.89
CA GLY A 87 5.02 -2.32 -2.58
C GLY A 87 6.39 -2.58 -1.97
N LEU A 88 7.17 -3.37 -2.69
CA LEU A 88 8.55 -3.71 -2.40
C LEU A 88 9.45 -3.19 -3.52
N ASP A 89 10.68 -2.81 -3.20
CA ASP A 89 11.68 -2.53 -4.24
C ASP A 89 12.27 -3.83 -4.83
N GLU A 90 13.15 -3.73 -5.81
CA GLU A 90 13.83 -4.89 -6.43
C GLU A 90 14.71 -5.68 -5.44
N THR A 91 15.03 -5.13 -4.29
CA THR A 91 15.79 -5.80 -3.21
C THR A 91 14.87 -6.45 -2.16
N GLY A 92 13.55 -6.35 -2.32
CA GLY A 92 12.55 -6.88 -1.40
C GLY A 92 12.31 -6.01 -0.17
N LYS A 93 12.71 -4.73 -0.20
CA LYS A 93 12.54 -3.79 0.91
C LYS A 93 11.27 -2.98 0.79
N THR A 94 10.66 -2.70 1.92
CA THR A 94 9.56 -1.73 2.06
C THR A 94 10.09 -0.29 2.07
N ALA A 95 9.24 0.69 1.79
CA ALA A 95 9.61 2.11 1.91
C ALA A 95 10.15 2.47 3.31
N ALA A 96 9.60 1.86 4.37
CA ALA A 96 10.08 2.07 5.75
C ALA A 96 11.51 1.58 5.96
N GLN A 97 11.87 0.42 5.41
CA GLN A 97 13.23 -0.12 5.49
C GLN A 97 14.21 0.77 4.73
N ILE A 98 13.82 1.22 3.53
CA ILE A 98 14.64 2.15 2.73
C ILE A 98 14.90 3.44 3.50
N PHE A 99 13.86 4.05 4.10
CA PHE A 99 14.01 5.25 4.91
C PHE A 99 14.92 5.01 6.12
N SER A 100 14.72 3.92 6.85
CA SER A 100 15.53 3.59 8.03
C SER A 100 17.00 3.37 7.72
N GLU A 101 17.33 2.90 6.52
CA GLU A 101 18.71 2.62 6.10
C GLU A 101 19.44 3.84 5.49
N ASN A 102 18.68 4.77 4.87
CA ASN A 102 19.27 5.83 4.05
C ASN A 102 19.05 7.25 4.59
N LEU A 103 18.09 7.47 5.48
CA LEU A 103 17.93 8.75 6.19
C LEU A 103 18.86 8.82 7.40
N ALA A 104 19.17 10.03 7.86
CA ALA A 104 19.93 10.23 9.10
C ALA A 104 19.18 9.58 10.30
N GLU A 105 19.93 9.12 11.32
CA GLU A 105 19.40 8.33 12.46
C GLU A 105 18.16 8.96 13.14
N HIS A 106 18.12 10.28 13.21
CA HIS A 106 17.01 11.02 13.85
C HIS A 106 16.10 11.75 12.86
N GLN A 107 16.25 11.48 11.56
CA GLN A 107 15.37 12.08 10.55
C GLN A 107 13.96 11.52 10.70
N PRO A 108 12.93 12.35 10.95
CA PRO A 108 11.58 11.85 11.08
C PRO A 108 11.05 11.34 9.73
N PHE A 109 10.41 10.19 9.77
CA PHE A 109 9.69 9.67 8.60
C PHE A 109 8.36 9.04 9.00
N ALA A 110 7.45 8.97 8.05
CA ALA A 110 6.15 8.34 8.19
C ALA A 110 5.72 7.64 6.89
N LEU A 111 4.77 6.72 7.03
CA LEU A 111 4.08 6.09 5.91
C LEU A 111 2.61 6.46 5.98
N LEU A 112 2.01 6.83 4.86
CA LEU A 112 0.59 7.19 4.78
C LEU A 112 -0.13 6.24 3.83
N TYR A 113 -0.99 5.38 4.37
CA TYR A 113 -1.69 4.34 3.64
C TYR A 113 -3.18 4.31 3.99
N GLY A 114 -4.01 3.88 3.06
CA GLY A 114 -5.45 3.74 3.28
C GLY A 114 -6.27 3.99 2.02
N PRO A 115 -7.60 4.11 2.16
CA PRO A 115 -8.54 4.44 1.08
C PRO A 115 -8.31 5.86 0.55
N MET A 116 -7.40 6.00 -0.42
CA MET A 116 -7.00 7.28 -1.01
C MET A 116 -6.93 7.15 -2.53
N ILE A 117 -8.09 7.07 -3.19
CA ILE A 117 -8.17 7.04 -4.66
C ILE A 117 -7.92 8.47 -5.18
N SER A 118 -6.92 8.62 -6.05
CA SER A 118 -6.48 9.91 -6.59
C SER A 118 -7.60 10.67 -7.28
N GLU A 119 -8.36 10.01 -8.13
CA GLU A 119 -9.49 10.62 -8.87
C GLU A 119 -10.58 11.12 -7.92
N GLU A 120 -10.85 10.40 -6.83
CA GLU A 120 -11.83 10.82 -5.83
C GLU A 120 -11.35 12.02 -5.04
N ILE A 121 -10.08 12.03 -4.65
CA ILE A 121 -9.45 13.19 -3.99
C ILE A 121 -9.55 14.42 -4.88
N ARG A 122 -9.17 14.31 -6.15
CA ARG A 122 -9.24 15.41 -7.13
C ARG A 122 -10.67 15.85 -7.44
N ALA A 123 -11.64 14.95 -7.30
CA ALA A 123 -13.06 15.28 -7.39
C ALA A 123 -13.62 15.88 -6.09
N GLY A 124 -12.77 16.17 -5.09
CA GLY A 124 -13.17 16.76 -3.82
C GLY A 124 -13.97 15.82 -2.92
N ARG A 125 -13.83 14.50 -3.08
CA ARG A 125 -14.43 13.50 -2.21
C ARG A 125 -13.59 13.24 -0.96
N TYR A 126 -14.15 12.53 0.00
CA TYR A 126 -13.45 12.14 1.23
C TYR A 126 -12.40 11.07 0.96
N ALA A 127 -11.27 11.20 1.66
CA ALA A 127 -10.22 10.21 1.70
C ALA A 127 -9.81 9.92 3.15
N PHE A 128 -9.32 8.71 3.40
CA PHE A 128 -8.96 8.28 4.74
C PHE A 128 -7.60 7.61 4.70
N GLY A 129 -6.73 7.95 5.66
CA GLY A 129 -5.40 7.40 5.75
C GLY A 129 -5.05 6.97 7.18
N GLN A 130 -4.09 6.07 7.29
CA GLN A 130 -3.44 5.68 8.52
C GLN A 130 -1.96 6.07 8.40
N LEU A 131 -1.51 6.94 9.30
CA LEU A 131 -0.12 7.40 9.34
C LEU A 131 0.67 6.54 10.31
N GLY A 132 1.59 5.74 9.79
CA GLY A 132 2.57 4.99 10.58
C GLY A 132 3.81 5.81 10.83
N CYS A 133 4.07 6.18 12.07
CA CYS A 133 5.29 6.88 12.47
C CYS A 133 5.66 6.56 13.92
N ARG A 134 6.96 6.70 14.23
CA ARG A 134 7.47 6.44 15.59
C ARG A 134 7.22 7.60 16.55
N ASP A 135 7.05 8.81 16.03
CA ASP A 135 6.92 10.03 16.81
C ASP A 135 5.54 10.68 16.56
N LEU A 136 4.82 10.96 17.65
CA LEU A 136 3.57 11.70 17.60
C LEU A 136 3.71 13.12 17.04
N ALA A 137 4.90 13.74 17.12
CA ALA A 137 5.14 15.03 16.49
C ALA A 137 4.97 14.95 14.96
N ALA A 138 5.44 13.87 14.32
CA ALA A 138 5.21 13.62 12.91
C ALA A 138 3.72 13.50 12.57
N PHE A 139 2.95 12.78 13.40
CA PHE A 139 1.49 12.69 13.25
C PHE A 139 0.81 14.05 13.37
N HIS A 140 1.16 14.83 14.40
CA HIS A 140 0.58 16.17 14.59
C HIS A 140 0.91 17.11 13.43
N THR A 141 2.13 17.03 12.89
CA THR A 141 2.54 17.78 11.70
C THR A 141 1.64 17.45 10.51
N MET A 142 1.46 16.15 10.20
CA MET A 142 0.62 15.74 9.09
C MET A 142 -0.87 16.01 9.33
N LYS A 143 -1.35 15.88 10.55
CA LYS A 143 -2.72 16.24 10.93
C LYS A 143 -2.99 17.73 10.72
N THR A 144 -2.01 18.58 11.06
CA THR A 144 -2.07 20.02 10.79
C THR A 144 -2.03 20.31 9.28
N CYS A 145 -1.15 19.62 8.56
CA CYS A 145 -1.03 19.72 7.11
C CYS A 145 -2.34 19.44 6.37
N PHE A 146 -3.08 18.41 6.80
CA PHE A 146 -4.36 18.04 6.17
C PHE A 146 -5.61 18.67 6.81
N HIS A 147 -5.46 19.55 7.81
CA HIS A 147 -6.58 20.10 8.59
C HIS A 147 -7.67 20.77 7.75
N HIS A 148 -7.30 21.42 6.66
CA HIS A 148 -8.23 22.14 5.78
C HIS A 148 -8.66 21.31 4.55
N THR A 149 -8.34 20.02 4.53
CA THR A 149 -8.62 19.13 3.41
C THR A 149 -9.69 18.08 3.77
N LYS A 150 -10.10 17.29 2.80
CA LYS A 150 -11.00 16.15 3.02
C LYS A 150 -10.24 14.82 3.21
N LEU A 151 -8.94 14.86 3.49
CA LEU A 151 -8.14 13.71 3.88
C LEU A 151 -8.04 13.64 5.41
N TYR A 152 -8.68 12.64 5.98
CA TYR A 152 -8.66 12.35 7.42
C TYR A 152 -7.64 11.27 7.72
N ILE A 153 -6.80 11.48 8.74
CA ILE A 153 -5.75 10.55 9.08
C ILE A 153 -5.83 10.07 10.52
N ASP A 154 -5.66 8.76 10.72
CA ASP A 154 -5.45 8.11 12.00
C ASP A 154 -3.97 7.80 12.21
N HIS A 155 -3.56 7.52 13.44
CA HIS A 155 -2.18 7.21 13.81
C HIS A 155 -2.00 5.73 14.16
N THR A 156 -0.81 5.19 13.82
CA THR A 156 -0.32 3.93 14.37
C THR A 156 1.20 3.96 14.57
N PHE A 157 1.68 3.26 15.60
CA PHE A 157 3.10 2.97 15.80
C PHE A 157 3.56 1.72 15.04
N ASP A 158 2.62 0.93 14.51
CA ASP A 158 2.91 -0.33 13.84
C ASP A 158 3.26 -0.12 12.35
N ILE A 159 4.46 0.39 12.13
CA ILE A 159 4.99 0.60 10.76
C ILE A 159 5.09 -0.72 9.96
N PRO A 160 5.61 -1.84 10.52
CA PRO A 160 5.60 -3.11 9.80
C PRO A 160 4.19 -3.59 9.44
N GLY A 161 3.24 -3.46 10.38
CA GLY A 161 1.86 -3.91 10.18
C GLY A 161 1.16 -3.19 9.04
N ILE A 162 1.20 -1.86 8.99
CA ILE A 162 0.59 -1.11 7.88
C ILE A 162 1.32 -1.32 6.56
N SER A 163 2.66 -1.50 6.59
CA SER A 163 3.44 -1.76 5.38
C SER A 163 3.01 -3.08 4.73
N TRP A 164 3.00 -4.17 5.47
CA TRP A 164 2.64 -5.48 4.93
C TRP A 164 1.14 -5.57 4.60
N SER A 165 0.28 -4.92 5.37
CA SER A 165 -1.16 -4.86 5.05
C SER A 165 -1.41 -4.23 3.69
N VAL A 166 -0.79 -3.07 3.40
CA VAL A 166 -1.00 -2.35 2.15
C VAL A 166 -0.30 -3.01 0.95
N ILE A 167 0.84 -3.66 1.17
CA ILE A 167 1.57 -4.40 0.13
C ILE A 167 0.74 -5.60 -0.35
N LEU A 168 0.27 -6.40 0.58
CA LEU A 168 -0.44 -7.65 0.26
C LEU A 168 -1.89 -7.43 -0.19
N LYS A 169 -2.56 -6.34 0.24
CA LYS A 169 -3.91 -6.06 -0.25
C LYS A 169 -3.96 -5.94 -1.77
N ASN A 170 -2.90 -5.44 -2.42
CA ASN A 170 -2.80 -5.34 -3.86
C ASN A 170 -2.75 -6.72 -4.52
N VAL A 171 -2.13 -7.70 -3.86
CA VAL A 171 -2.11 -9.10 -4.30
C VAL A 171 -3.51 -9.71 -4.15
N TYR A 172 -4.12 -9.58 -2.96
CA TYR A 172 -5.44 -10.16 -2.71
C TYR A 172 -6.54 -9.54 -3.57
N ALA A 173 -6.46 -8.25 -3.90
CA ALA A 173 -7.42 -7.58 -4.78
C ALA A 173 -7.52 -8.23 -6.17
N MET A 174 -6.45 -8.87 -6.67
CA MET A 174 -6.50 -9.62 -7.93
C MET A 174 -7.48 -10.79 -7.85
N ALA A 175 -7.59 -11.48 -6.70
CA ALA A 175 -8.52 -12.60 -6.53
C ALA A 175 -9.98 -12.15 -6.66
N PHE A 176 -10.33 -10.95 -6.21
CA PHE A 176 -11.67 -10.39 -6.40
C PHE A 176 -11.96 -10.12 -7.88
N GLY A 177 -11.01 -9.53 -8.60
CA GLY A 177 -11.14 -9.32 -10.04
C GLY A 177 -11.30 -10.63 -10.82
N MET A 178 -10.54 -11.67 -10.45
CA MET A 178 -10.69 -13.02 -11.03
C MET A 178 -12.07 -13.59 -10.75
N ALA A 179 -12.55 -13.51 -9.50
CA ALA A 179 -13.85 -14.03 -9.10
C ALA A 179 -15.00 -13.33 -9.83
N ASP A 180 -14.88 -12.03 -10.04
CA ASP A 180 -15.87 -11.22 -10.76
C ASP A 180 -15.95 -11.59 -12.23
N GLU A 181 -14.82 -11.68 -12.92
CA GLU A 181 -14.78 -12.07 -14.33
C GLU A 181 -15.31 -13.48 -14.55
N LEU A 182 -14.97 -14.40 -13.66
CA LEU A 182 -15.48 -15.78 -13.68
C LEU A 182 -16.92 -15.90 -13.22
N LYS A 183 -17.57 -14.81 -12.76
CA LYS A 183 -18.94 -14.76 -12.26
C LYS A 183 -19.18 -15.76 -11.12
N LEU A 184 -18.26 -15.79 -10.14
CA LEU A 184 -18.36 -16.70 -8.99
C LEU A 184 -19.35 -16.20 -7.92
N GLY A 185 -19.84 -14.95 -8.06
CA GLY A 185 -20.91 -14.38 -7.26
C GLY A 185 -20.48 -13.71 -5.95
N ASP A 186 -21.43 -13.06 -5.29
CA ASP A 186 -21.17 -12.24 -4.08
C ASP A 186 -20.79 -13.08 -2.87
N ASN A 187 -21.24 -14.32 -2.78
CA ASN A 187 -20.81 -15.25 -1.72
C ASN A 187 -19.30 -15.50 -1.79
N MET A 188 -18.74 -15.60 -3.01
CA MET A 188 -17.29 -15.73 -3.20
C MET A 188 -16.55 -14.47 -2.78
N ARG A 189 -17.07 -13.29 -3.08
CA ARG A 189 -16.47 -12.02 -2.61
C ARG A 189 -16.40 -11.97 -1.08
N GLY A 190 -17.50 -12.33 -0.40
CA GLY A 190 -17.53 -12.42 1.07
C GLY A 190 -16.52 -13.42 1.62
N TYR A 191 -16.42 -14.60 1.00
CA TYR A 191 -15.43 -15.60 1.37
C TYR A 191 -13.99 -15.10 1.18
N LEU A 192 -13.68 -14.52 0.01
CA LEU A 192 -12.35 -13.99 -0.30
C LEU A 192 -11.93 -12.88 0.68
N ALA A 193 -12.87 -12.01 1.10
CA ALA A 193 -12.58 -10.97 2.08
C ALA A 193 -12.12 -11.57 3.42
N VAL A 194 -12.80 -12.62 3.90
CA VAL A 194 -12.43 -13.31 5.14
C VAL A 194 -11.11 -14.05 4.99
N ALA A 195 -10.92 -14.81 3.89
CA ALA A 195 -9.70 -15.56 3.63
C ALA A 195 -8.48 -14.63 3.52
N ALA A 196 -8.60 -13.52 2.77
CA ALA A 196 -7.55 -12.52 2.63
C ALA A 196 -7.17 -11.90 3.98
N LEU A 197 -8.15 -11.51 4.81
CA LEU A 197 -7.88 -10.94 6.13
C LEU A 197 -7.21 -11.93 7.09
N GLN A 198 -7.60 -13.19 7.04
CA GLN A 198 -6.97 -14.23 7.87
C GLN A 198 -5.50 -14.43 7.50
N GLU A 199 -5.19 -14.50 6.21
CA GLU A 199 -3.80 -14.61 5.75
C GLU A 199 -3.01 -13.33 6.02
N LEU A 200 -3.59 -12.14 5.76
CA LEU A 200 -2.98 -10.86 6.11
C LEU A 200 -2.60 -10.78 7.59
N ASN A 201 -3.51 -11.19 8.48
CA ASN A 201 -3.24 -11.21 9.92
C ASN A 201 -2.03 -12.09 10.26
N GLN A 202 -1.97 -13.30 9.69
CA GLN A 202 -0.88 -14.23 9.94
C GLN A 202 0.45 -13.73 9.37
N ILE A 203 0.43 -13.18 8.15
CA ILE A 203 1.63 -12.67 7.49
C ILE A 203 2.15 -11.41 8.21
N VAL A 204 1.28 -10.46 8.53
CA VAL A 204 1.64 -9.25 9.27
C VAL A 204 2.31 -9.62 10.59
N HIS A 205 1.73 -10.58 11.32
CA HIS A 205 2.34 -11.06 12.57
C HIS A 205 3.71 -11.71 12.34
N ALA A 206 3.85 -12.53 11.32
CA ALA A 206 5.13 -13.16 10.95
C ALA A 206 6.19 -12.14 10.52
N MET A 207 5.77 -10.97 10.02
CA MET A 207 6.62 -9.86 9.60
C MET A 207 6.80 -8.79 10.69
N ASN A 208 6.60 -9.17 11.97
CA ASN A 208 6.75 -8.32 13.17
C ASN A 208 5.77 -7.14 13.25
N GLY A 209 4.62 -7.22 12.59
CA GLY A 209 3.51 -6.30 12.77
C GLY A 209 2.53 -6.80 13.84
N GLN A 210 1.61 -5.93 14.26
CA GLN A 210 0.54 -6.26 15.19
C GLN A 210 -0.60 -6.98 14.46
N SER A 211 -1.17 -7.99 15.10
CA SER A 211 -2.21 -8.84 14.49
C SER A 211 -3.51 -8.10 14.16
N ASP A 212 -3.76 -6.93 14.75
CA ASP A 212 -4.94 -6.10 14.46
C ASP A 212 -4.74 -5.10 13.32
N SER A 213 -3.49 -4.81 12.93
CA SER A 213 -3.19 -3.87 11.84
C SER A 213 -3.96 -4.13 10.53
N PRO A 214 -4.17 -5.39 10.09
CA PRO A 214 -4.96 -5.66 8.89
C PRO A 214 -6.43 -5.22 8.95
N TYR A 215 -6.98 -5.01 10.13
CA TYR A 215 -8.40 -4.62 10.30
C TYR A 215 -8.63 -3.11 10.22
N HIS A 216 -7.57 -2.31 10.09
CA HIS A 216 -7.64 -0.86 10.04
C HIS A 216 -7.61 -0.31 8.60
N LEU A 217 -7.45 1.02 8.46
CA LEU A 217 -7.53 1.73 7.19
C LEU A 217 -6.52 1.24 6.15
N ALA A 218 -5.27 0.99 6.54
CA ALA A 218 -4.21 0.52 5.63
C ALA A 218 -4.39 -0.95 5.19
N GLY A 219 -5.16 -1.75 5.92
CA GLY A 219 -5.47 -3.14 5.61
C GLY A 219 -6.85 -3.28 4.99
N LEU A 220 -7.87 -3.63 5.81
CA LEU A 220 -9.25 -3.88 5.37
C LEU A 220 -9.84 -2.70 4.59
N GLY A 221 -9.64 -1.47 5.09
CA GLY A 221 -10.17 -0.27 4.43
C GLY A 221 -9.66 -0.16 2.98
N ASP A 222 -8.36 -0.25 2.79
CA ASP A 222 -7.75 -0.14 1.46
C ASP A 222 -8.00 -1.41 0.60
N LEU A 223 -8.13 -2.59 1.21
CA LEU A 223 -8.50 -3.82 0.51
C LEU A 223 -9.92 -3.70 -0.08
N ILE A 224 -10.91 -3.31 0.72
CA ILE A 224 -12.29 -3.13 0.25
C ILE A 224 -12.33 -2.10 -0.87
N THR A 225 -11.70 -0.94 -0.67
CA THR A 225 -11.63 0.11 -1.69
C THR A 225 -11.04 -0.41 -3.00
N THR A 226 -9.94 -1.16 -2.93
CA THR A 226 -9.25 -1.69 -4.12
C THR A 226 -10.04 -2.83 -4.79
N ALA A 227 -10.69 -3.69 -4.00
CA ALA A 227 -11.45 -4.84 -4.49
C ALA A 227 -12.81 -4.46 -5.10
N THR A 228 -13.38 -3.30 -4.74
CA THR A 228 -14.71 -2.87 -5.20
C THR A 228 -14.68 -1.67 -6.14
N SER A 229 -13.53 -1.00 -6.31
CA SER A 229 -13.41 0.12 -7.24
C SER A 229 -13.29 -0.36 -8.68
N GLU A 230 -14.13 0.17 -9.56
CA GLU A 230 -14.06 -0.08 -11.01
C GLU A 230 -12.77 0.45 -11.65
N SER A 231 -12.16 1.49 -11.07
CA SER A 231 -10.90 2.08 -11.52
C SER A 231 -9.65 1.38 -10.95
N SER A 232 -9.80 0.33 -10.14
CA SER A 232 -8.68 -0.36 -9.53
C SER A 232 -7.85 -1.16 -10.52
N HIS A 233 -6.59 -0.77 -10.73
CA HIS A 233 -5.66 -1.51 -11.59
C HIS A 233 -5.47 -2.97 -11.15
N HIS A 234 -5.45 -3.27 -9.84
CA HIS A 234 -5.25 -4.62 -9.34
C HIS A 234 -6.49 -5.49 -9.54
N HIS A 235 -7.68 -4.91 -9.39
CA HIS A 235 -8.93 -5.60 -9.68
C HIS A 235 -9.03 -5.90 -11.18
N GLU A 236 -8.77 -4.93 -12.06
CA GLU A 236 -8.75 -5.14 -13.51
C GLU A 236 -7.68 -6.14 -13.93
N LEU A 237 -6.50 -6.12 -13.31
CA LEU A 237 -5.47 -7.11 -13.56
C LEU A 237 -5.97 -8.53 -13.23
N GLY A 238 -6.71 -8.69 -12.13
CA GLY A 238 -7.38 -9.96 -11.80
C GLY A 238 -8.36 -10.41 -12.89
N ARG A 239 -9.18 -9.49 -13.42
CA ARG A 239 -10.09 -9.79 -14.54
C ARG A 239 -9.34 -10.25 -15.79
N ARG A 240 -8.25 -9.56 -16.14
CA ARG A 240 -7.39 -9.92 -17.28
C ARG A 240 -6.79 -11.31 -17.13
N LEU A 241 -6.28 -11.64 -15.94
CA LEU A 241 -5.81 -13.00 -15.64
C LEU A 241 -6.93 -14.03 -15.85
N ALA A 242 -8.15 -13.75 -15.38
CA ALA A 242 -9.29 -14.64 -15.54
C ALA A 242 -9.73 -14.84 -17.02
N ARG A 243 -9.43 -13.87 -17.89
CA ARG A 243 -9.57 -14.00 -19.35
C ARG A 243 -8.39 -14.71 -20.03
N GLU A 244 -7.48 -15.26 -19.21
CA GLU A 244 -6.26 -15.96 -19.66
C GLU A 244 -5.31 -15.05 -20.47
N GLU A 245 -5.37 -13.74 -20.26
CA GLU A 245 -4.42 -12.80 -20.86
C GLU A 245 -3.03 -13.00 -20.23
N THR A 246 -2.00 -13.11 -21.07
CA THR A 246 -0.61 -13.32 -20.65
C THR A 246 0.29 -12.12 -20.92
N GLN A 247 -0.18 -11.18 -21.74
CA GLN A 247 0.61 -9.99 -22.13
C GLN A 247 0.43 -8.87 -21.10
N ASN A 248 1.53 -8.17 -20.80
CA ASN A 248 1.53 -7.01 -19.90
C ASN A 248 0.90 -7.27 -18.53
N ILE A 249 1.14 -8.47 -17.97
CA ILE A 249 0.80 -8.78 -16.58
C ILE A 249 1.86 -8.16 -15.67
N CYS A 250 1.72 -6.85 -15.43
CA CYS A 250 2.64 -6.05 -14.63
C CYS A 250 1.87 -5.18 -13.63
N GLY A 251 2.55 -4.73 -12.58
CA GLY A 251 1.99 -3.91 -11.53
C GLY A 251 2.50 -4.35 -10.15
N GLU A 252 2.11 -3.64 -9.10
CA GLU A 252 2.61 -3.89 -7.73
C GLU A 252 2.27 -5.29 -7.21
N GLY A 253 1.10 -5.85 -7.54
CA GLY A 253 0.72 -7.20 -7.09
C GLY A 253 1.65 -8.30 -7.62
N PRO A 254 1.79 -8.48 -8.96
CA PRO A 254 2.74 -9.43 -9.53
C PRO A 254 4.20 -9.17 -9.14
N HIS A 255 4.60 -7.90 -9.04
CA HIS A 255 5.93 -7.53 -8.57
C HIS A 255 6.16 -7.98 -7.13
N THR A 256 5.19 -7.75 -6.24
CA THR A 256 5.25 -8.21 -4.84
C THR A 256 5.44 -9.73 -4.76
N LEU A 257 4.66 -10.51 -5.52
CA LEU A 257 4.81 -11.97 -5.55
C LEU A 257 6.20 -12.41 -6.04
N LYS A 258 6.73 -11.74 -7.07
CA LYS A 258 8.09 -11.96 -7.56
C LYS A 258 9.13 -11.69 -6.47
N MET A 259 9.03 -10.56 -5.75
CA MET A 259 9.96 -10.18 -4.68
C MET A 259 9.88 -11.13 -3.49
N ILE A 260 8.67 -11.51 -3.07
CA ILE A 260 8.46 -12.50 -2.01
C ILE A 260 9.19 -13.80 -2.34
N LYS A 261 9.07 -14.29 -3.57
CA LYS A 261 9.71 -15.53 -4.02
C LYS A 261 11.23 -15.40 -4.16
N GLN A 262 11.69 -14.32 -4.80
CA GLN A 262 13.12 -14.09 -5.09
C GLN A 262 13.93 -13.92 -3.80
N HIS A 263 13.38 -13.21 -2.83
CA HIS A 263 14.05 -12.90 -1.56
C HIS A 263 13.60 -13.80 -0.40
N GLN A 264 12.74 -14.79 -0.67
CA GLN A 264 12.22 -15.74 0.33
C GLN A 264 11.64 -15.06 1.58
N LEU A 265 10.92 -13.93 1.36
CA LEU A 265 10.42 -13.08 2.44
C LEU A 265 9.32 -13.77 3.26
N ILE A 266 8.49 -14.57 2.60
CA ILE A 266 7.33 -15.26 3.18
C ILE A 266 7.29 -16.69 2.62
N ASN A 267 7.06 -17.67 3.48
CA ASN A 267 6.76 -19.04 3.03
C ASN A 267 5.29 -19.12 2.57
N THR A 268 5.07 -19.00 1.27
CA THR A 268 3.73 -18.95 0.66
C THR A 268 2.92 -20.23 0.84
N GLN A 269 3.57 -21.37 1.14
CA GLN A 269 2.87 -22.65 1.37
C GLN A 269 1.93 -22.62 2.58
N ASN A 270 2.14 -21.70 3.52
CA ASN A 270 1.28 -21.55 4.69
C ASN A 270 0.03 -20.70 4.42
N TYR A 271 -0.08 -20.10 3.22
CA TYR A 271 -1.11 -19.13 2.86
C TYR A 271 -1.81 -19.57 1.55
N PRO A 272 -2.84 -20.42 1.64
CA PRO A 272 -3.45 -21.04 0.47
C PRO A 272 -4.01 -20.08 -0.58
N LEU A 273 -4.59 -18.94 -0.15
CA LEU A 273 -5.10 -17.94 -1.09
C LEU A 273 -3.96 -17.19 -1.77
N LEU A 274 -2.91 -16.83 -1.04
CA LEU A 274 -1.71 -16.22 -1.62
C LEU A 274 -1.05 -17.16 -2.63
N GLN A 275 -0.97 -18.45 -2.31
CA GLN A 275 -0.43 -19.49 -3.18
C GLN A 275 -1.28 -19.68 -4.45
N LEU A 276 -2.62 -19.67 -4.33
CA LEU A 276 -3.52 -19.69 -5.48
C LEU A 276 -3.25 -18.52 -6.42
N ILE A 277 -3.18 -17.31 -5.89
CA ILE A 277 -2.94 -16.10 -6.69
C ILE A 277 -1.58 -16.16 -7.38
N ASP A 278 -0.51 -16.57 -6.68
CA ASP A 278 0.83 -16.73 -7.26
C ASP A 278 0.82 -17.76 -8.39
N THR A 279 0.16 -18.90 -8.19
CA THR A 279 0.04 -19.95 -9.21
C THR A 279 -0.69 -19.44 -10.46
N ILE A 280 -1.74 -18.63 -10.29
CA ILE A 280 -2.48 -18.05 -11.42
C ILE A 280 -1.65 -17.01 -12.14
N VAL A 281 -0.95 -16.13 -11.43
CA VAL A 281 -0.08 -15.11 -12.03
C VAL A 281 1.02 -15.75 -12.88
N GLN A 282 1.59 -16.88 -12.43
CA GLN A 282 2.62 -17.60 -13.18
C GLN A 282 2.06 -18.36 -14.39
N ASN A 283 0.84 -18.86 -14.30
CA ASN A 283 0.18 -19.64 -15.36
C ASN A 283 -1.33 -19.36 -15.36
N PRO A 284 -1.81 -18.37 -16.10
CA PRO A 284 -3.21 -17.95 -16.12
C PRO A 284 -4.09 -18.82 -17.03
N HIS A 285 -4.05 -20.14 -16.83
CA HIS A 285 -4.91 -21.11 -17.53
C HIS A 285 -5.75 -21.91 -16.56
N ASN A 286 -6.96 -22.30 -16.98
CA ASN A 286 -7.89 -23.14 -16.21
C ASN A 286 -8.22 -22.52 -14.82
N ILE A 287 -8.42 -21.22 -14.75
CA ILE A 287 -8.47 -20.49 -13.48
C ILE A 287 -9.65 -20.93 -12.63
N ARG A 288 -10.82 -21.22 -13.26
CA ARG A 288 -11.98 -21.76 -12.53
C ARG A 288 -11.63 -23.05 -11.83
N LEU A 289 -10.96 -23.98 -12.52
CA LEU A 289 -10.54 -25.26 -11.91
C LEU A 289 -9.59 -25.03 -10.73
N LYS A 290 -8.65 -24.07 -10.83
CA LYS A 290 -7.75 -23.75 -9.72
C LYS A 290 -8.51 -23.20 -8.50
N PHE A 291 -9.56 -22.39 -8.70
CA PHE A 291 -10.43 -21.95 -7.61
C PHE A 291 -11.17 -23.13 -6.98
N ASP A 292 -11.70 -24.06 -7.78
CA ASP A 292 -12.40 -25.24 -7.29
C ASP A 292 -11.44 -26.13 -6.46
N GLU A 293 -10.24 -26.40 -6.96
CA GLU A 293 -9.19 -27.14 -6.25
C GLU A 293 -8.78 -26.48 -4.94
N TYR A 294 -8.63 -25.14 -4.94
CA TYR A 294 -8.31 -24.36 -3.74
C TYR A 294 -9.41 -24.50 -2.68
N LEU A 295 -10.68 -24.36 -3.07
CA LEU A 295 -11.81 -24.49 -2.14
C LEU A 295 -11.91 -25.91 -1.60
N GLU A 296 -11.78 -26.93 -2.46
CA GLU A 296 -11.76 -28.33 -2.04
C GLU A 296 -10.62 -28.62 -1.07
N GLY A 297 -9.40 -28.15 -1.37
CA GLY A 297 -8.25 -28.29 -0.51
C GLY A 297 -8.44 -27.63 0.85
N THR A 298 -9.01 -26.43 0.87
CA THR A 298 -9.26 -25.69 2.09
C THR A 298 -10.31 -26.35 2.98
N TYR A 299 -11.42 -26.82 2.41
CA TYR A 299 -12.54 -27.38 3.19
C TYR A 299 -12.44 -28.87 3.45
N LYS A 300 -11.91 -29.66 2.51
CA LYS A 300 -11.77 -31.12 2.70
C LYS A 300 -10.58 -31.47 3.61
N ASN A 301 -9.52 -30.66 3.60
CA ASN A 301 -8.32 -30.88 4.43
C ASN A 301 -8.39 -30.14 5.78
N SER A 302 -9.36 -29.25 6.00
CA SER A 302 -9.60 -28.67 7.30
C SER A 302 -10.09 -29.82 8.22
N LYS A 303 -9.16 -30.49 8.91
CA LYS A 303 -9.53 -31.16 10.15
C LYS A 303 -10.18 -30.08 10.98
N PHE A 304 -11.49 -30.17 11.21
CA PHE A 304 -12.21 -29.33 12.15
C PHE A 304 -11.40 -29.27 13.44
N GLN A 305 -10.58 -28.26 13.61
CA GLN A 305 -10.11 -27.88 14.93
C GLN A 305 -11.32 -27.31 15.64
N THR A 306 -12.17 -28.20 16.16
CA THR A 306 -13.04 -27.86 17.27
C THR A 306 -12.11 -27.41 18.37
N THR A 307 -11.87 -26.11 18.48
CA THR A 307 -11.40 -25.50 19.70
C THR A 307 -12.46 -25.83 20.76
N ARG A 308 -12.23 -26.91 21.51
CA ARG A 308 -12.88 -27.07 22.80
C ARG A 308 -12.44 -25.88 23.62
N SER A 309 -13.27 -24.83 23.60
CA SER A 309 -13.21 -23.82 24.62
C SER A 309 -13.33 -24.54 25.95
N ALA A 310 -12.25 -24.55 26.72
CA ALA A 310 -12.31 -24.97 28.09
C ALA A 310 -13.37 -24.09 28.74
N SER A 311 -14.47 -24.71 29.12
CA SER A 311 -15.54 -24.11 29.94
C SER A 311 -14.92 -23.54 31.22
N LYS A 312 -14.65 -22.26 31.24
CA LYS A 312 -14.53 -21.53 32.51
C LYS A 312 -15.96 -21.33 33.01
N LYS A 313 -16.30 -22.08 34.03
CA LYS A 313 -17.50 -21.85 34.83
C LYS A 313 -17.48 -20.40 35.31
N TRP A 314 -18.61 -19.73 35.13
CA TRP A 314 -18.98 -18.48 35.77
C TRP A 314 -19.22 -18.74 37.27
#